data_8db9fb43963cae6be820aabc33dd2a5b
#
_entry.id   8db9fb43963cae6be820aabc33dd2a5b
#
_cell.length_a   1.000
_cell.length_b   1.000
_cell.length_c   1.000
_cell.angle_alpha   90.00
_cell.angle_beta   90.00
_cell.angle_gamma   90.00
#
_symmetry.space_group_name_H-M   'P 1'
#
loop_
_entity.id
_entity.type
_entity.pdbx_description
1 polymer ?
#
loop_
_entity_poly.entity_id
_entity_poly.type
_entity_poly.pdbx_seq_one_letter_code
_entity_poly.pdbx_strand_id
1 'polypeptide(L)'
;MKEKVWTELAHGCIVDKAGNASEYETGSWRTYRPIWNADLCIQCLRCWIACPDASILLKDGKVVGIDYAHCKGCKICWFECPTDPKAIEVKLETDVAGE
;
A
#
# COMPACT_ATOMS: atom_id res chain seq x y z
N MET A 1 -9.73 13.50 -6.09
CA MET A 1 -11.11 13.80 -5.61
C MET A 1 -11.36 15.28 -5.78
N LYS A 2 -12.46 15.65 -6.42
CA LYS A 2 -12.81 17.05 -6.63
C LYS A 2 -13.39 17.65 -5.36
N GLU A 3 -12.96 18.86 -5.00
CA GLU A 3 -13.51 19.58 -3.88
C GLU A 3 -14.94 20.02 -4.18
N LYS A 4 -15.81 19.88 -3.21
CA LYS A 4 -17.21 20.30 -3.31
C LYS A 4 -17.47 21.52 -2.43
N VAL A 5 -18.30 22.43 -2.89
CA VAL A 5 -18.79 23.51 -2.02
C VAL A 5 -19.83 22.97 -1.06
N TRP A 6 -20.09 23.69 0.04
CA TRP A 6 -20.94 23.21 1.12
C TRP A 6 -22.38 22.84 0.66
N THR A 7 -22.87 23.52 -0.38
CA THR A 7 -24.22 23.22 -0.93
C THR A 7 -24.29 21.89 -1.68
N GLU A 8 -23.15 21.35 -2.11
CA GLU A 8 -23.05 20.08 -2.84
C GLU A 8 -22.83 18.89 -1.92
N LEU A 9 -22.55 19.15 -0.64
CA LEU A 9 -22.30 18.09 0.32
C LEU A 9 -23.59 17.39 0.74
N ALA A 10 -23.49 16.07 0.96
CA ALA A 10 -24.61 15.29 1.49
C ALA A 10 -24.91 15.70 2.94
N HIS A 11 -26.18 15.65 3.33
CA HIS A 11 -26.60 15.96 4.67
C HIS A 11 -26.06 14.94 5.69
N GLY A 12 -25.69 15.41 6.89
CA GLY A 12 -25.27 14.55 7.99
C GLY A 12 -23.85 14.00 7.86
N CYS A 13 -22.98 14.66 7.12
CA CYS A 13 -21.58 14.26 6.91
C CYS A 13 -21.44 12.85 6.30
N ILE A 14 -22.39 12.47 5.46
CA ILE A 14 -22.41 11.17 4.80
C ILE A 14 -21.57 11.24 3.53
N VAL A 15 -20.74 10.24 3.31
CA VAL A 15 -20.07 10.01 2.03
C VAL A 15 -20.96 9.07 1.21
N ASP A 16 -21.54 9.58 0.14
CA ASP A 16 -22.56 8.87 -0.65
C ASP A 16 -21.98 7.96 -1.75
N LYS A 17 -20.66 7.98 -1.95
CA LYS A 17 -19.99 7.14 -2.94
C LYS A 17 -19.36 5.92 -2.26
N ALA A 18 -19.87 4.73 -2.58
CA ALA A 18 -19.34 3.48 -2.04
C ALA A 18 -17.92 3.22 -2.55
N GLY A 19 -17.04 2.76 -1.66
CA GLY A 19 -15.68 2.36 -2.03
C GLY A 19 -14.77 3.52 -2.43
N ASN A 20 -15.09 4.75 -2.07
CA ASN A 20 -14.30 5.92 -2.46
C ASN A 20 -12.88 5.95 -1.85
N ALA A 21 -12.61 5.12 -0.85
CA ALA A 21 -11.26 5.00 -0.27
C ALA A 21 -10.22 4.59 -1.31
N SER A 22 -10.63 3.86 -2.35
CA SER A 22 -9.71 3.47 -3.43
C SER A 22 -9.19 4.67 -4.23
N GLU A 23 -9.91 5.79 -4.22
CA GLU A 23 -9.52 7.03 -4.90
C GLU A 23 -8.68 7.95 -4.02
N TYR A 24 -8.62 7.68 -2.71
CA TYR A 24 -7.87 8.48 -1.75
C TYR A 24 -6.46 7.93 -1.63
N GLU A 25 -5.52 8.57 -2.31
CA GLU A 25 -4.11 8.14 -2.34
C GLU A 25 -3.38 8.55 -1.06
N THR A 26 -3.44 7.69 -0.04
CA THR A 26 -2.84 7.93 1.26
C THR A 26 -1.38 7.47 1.36
N GLY A 27 -0.80 6.99 0.27
CA GLY A 27 0.60 6.56 0.24
C GLY A 27 1.60 7.64 0.61
N SER A 28 1.24 8.92 0.43
CA SER A 28 2.09 10.04 0.82
C SER A 28 2.28 10.17 2.34
N TRP A 29 1.49 9.45 3.13
CA TRP A 29 1.59 9.47 4.61
C TRP A 29 2.77 8.66 5.13
N ARG A 30 3.37 7.78 4.31
CA ARG A 30 4.43 6.89 4.78
C ARG A 30 5.75 7.61 5.01
N THR A 31 6.50 7.12 5.99
CA THR A 31 7.86 7.55 6.26
C THR A 31 8.88 6.59 5.64
N TYR A 32 8.57 5.31 5.66
CA TYR A 32 9.39 4.24 5.07
C TYR A 32 8.66 3.58 3.92
N ARG A 33 9.42 3.18 2.91
CA ARG A 33 8.87 2.51 1.71
C ARG A 33 9.38 1.09 1.65
N PRO A 34 8.50 0.08 1.59
CA PRO A 34 8.94 -1.29 1.32
C PRO A 34 9.25 -1.45 -0.17
N ILE A 35 10.31 -2.18 -0.46
CA ILE A 35 10.72 -2.50 -1.83
C ILE A 35 10.74 -4.01 -1.97
N TRP A 36 9.95 -4.53 -2.90
CA TRP A 36 9.84 -5.95 -3.15
C TRP A 36 10.83 -6.40 -4.21
N ASN A 37 11.54 -7.51 -3.93
CA ASN A 37 12.47 -8.13 -4.86
C ASN A 37 11.94 -9.49 -5.30
N ALA A 38 11.59 -9.59 -6.58
CA ALA A 38 11.01 -10.81 -7.15
C ALA A 38 11.96 -12.01 -7.08
N ASP A 39 13.27 -11.77 -7.16
CA ASP A 39 14.25 -12.85 -7.18
C ASP A 39 14.37 -13.59 -5.84
N LEU A 40 14.05 -12.91 -4.75
CA LEU A 40 14.12 -13.47 -3.40
C LEU A 40 12.78 -13.97 -2.89
N CYS A 41 11.68 -13.64 -3.57
CA CYS A 41 10.33 -13.94 -3.14
C CYS A 41 9.98 -15.42 -3.40
N ILE A 42 9.47 -16.10 -2.36
CA ILE A 42 9.04 -17.50 -2.44
C ILE A 42 7.54 -17.65 -2.65
N GLN A 43 6.81 -16.54 -2.82
CA GLN A 43 5.36 -16.52 -3.07
C GLN A 43 4.54 -17.16 -1.95
N CYS A 44 4.95 -16.97 -0.70
CA CYS A 44 4.24 -17.51 0.46
C CYS A 44 2.97 -16.73 0.82
N LEU A 45 2.81 -15.51 0.27
CA LEU A 45 1.66 -14.61 0.44
C LEU A 45 1.45 -14.10 1.88
N ARG A 46 2.41 -14.27 2.78
CA ARG A 46 2.30 -13.75 4.16
C ARG A 46 2.20 -12.22 4.18
N CYS A 47 2.96 -11.54 3.33
CA CYS A 47 2.89 -10.09 3.21
C CYS A 47 1.51 -9.62 2.73
N TRP A 48 0.91 -10.34 1.78
CA TRP A 48 -0.41 -10.02 1.26
C TRP A 48 -1.50 -10.19 2.32
N ILE A 49 -1.45 -11.27 3.09
CA ILE A 49 -2.41 -11.53 4.16
C ILE A 49 -2.28 -10.48 5.28
N ALA A 50 -1.06 -10.09 5.61
CA ALA A 50 -0.78 -9.20 6.73
C ALA A 50 -0.96 -7.71 6.40
N CYS A 51 -0.99 -7.33 5.13
CA CYS A 51 -1.06 -5.92 4.72
C CYS A 51 -2.39 -5.28 5.14
N PRO A 52 -2.38 -4.26 6.02
CA PRO A 52 -3.62 -3.64 6.51
C PRO A 52 -4.34 -2.80 5.46
N ASP A 53 -3.63 -2.33 4.43
CA ASP A 53 -4.20 -1.52 3.35
C ASP A 53 -4.44 -2.30 2.07
N ALA A 54 -4.23 -3.62 2.09
CA ALA A 54 -4.34 -4.48 0.91
C ALA A 54 -3.50 -3.93 -0.27
N SER A 55 -2.31 -3.41 0.04
CA SER A 55 -1.46 -2.76 -0.95
C SER A 55 -0.47 -3.70 -1.64
N ILE A 56 -0.46 -4.97 -1.29
CA ILE A 56 0.34 -5.96 -2.00
C ILE A 56 -0.46 -6.44 -3.20
N LEU A 57 0.07 -6.23 -4.40
CA LEU A 57 -0.62 -6.54 -5.65
C LEU A 57 -0.39 -8.00 -6.03
N LEU A 58 -1.48 -8.69 -6.35
CA LEU A 58 -1.45 -10.06 -6.83
C LEU A 58 -1.93 -10.14 -8.28
N LYS A 59 -1.32 -11.04 -9.05
CA LYS A 59 -1.78 -11.41 -10.38
C LYS A 59 -1.61 -12.92 -10.51
N ASP A 60 -2.68 -13.63 -10.89
CA ASP A 60 -2.68 -15.08 -11.04
C ASP A 60 -2.18 -15.82 -9.77
N GLY A 61 -2.52 -15.29 -8.60
CA GLY A 61 -2.13 -15.87 -7.32
C GLY A 61 -0.68 -15.60 -6.88
N LYS A 62 0.03 -14.74 -7.60
CA LYS A 62 1.43 -14.41 -7.31
C LYS A 62 1.59 -12.92 -7.05
N VAL A 63 2.49 -12.58 -6.13
CA VAL A 63 2.86 -11.19 -5.85
C VAL A 63 3.57 -10.60 -7.07
N VAL A 64 3.11 -9.44 -7.51
CA VAL A 64 3.70 -8.73 -8.65
C VAL A 64 4.22 -7.33 -8.29
N GLY A 65 3.94 -6.85 -7.11
CA GLY A 65 4.42 -5.55 -6.68
C GLY A 65 3.66 -5.00 -5.50
N ILE A 66 3.86 -3.72 -5.25
CA ILE A 66 3.25 -3.00 -4.13
C ILE A 66 2.53 -1.77 -4.68
N ASP A 67 1.30 -1.54 -4.23
CA ASP A 67 0.54 -0.33 -4.56
C ASP A 67 0.99 0.82 -3.67
N TYR A 68 1.92 1.62 -4.15
CA TYR A 68 2.47 2.75 -3.41
C TYR A 68 1.48 3.92 -3.25
N ALA A 69 0.39 3.93 -4.00
CA ALA A 69 -0.65 4.95 -3.82
C ALA A 69 -1.38 4.82 -2.49
N HIS A 70 -1.40 3.61 -1.91
CA HIS A 70 -2.11 3.32 -0.66
C HIS A 70 -1.22 2.75 0.45
N CYS A 71 -0.02 2.29 0.15
CA CYS A 71 0.91 1.73 1.14
C CYS A 71 1.31 2.79 2.18
N LYS A 72 1.21 2.43 3.45
CA LYS A 72 1.55 3.32 4.59
C LYS A 72 2.95 3.11 5.15
N GLY A 73 3.70 2.12 4.66
CA GLY A 73 5.03 1.83 5.17
C GLY A 73 5.05 1.31 6.60
N CYS A 74 4.03 0.54 6.98
CA CYS A 74 3.91 0.02 8.36
C CYS A 74 4.93 -1.06 8.70
N LYS A 75 5.66 -1.59 7.71
CA LYS A 75 6.70 -2.62 7.83
C LYS A 75 6.19 -4.01 8.19
N ILE A 76 4.89 -4.24 8.26
CA ILE A 76 4.33 -5.55 8.60
C ILE A 76 4.71 -6.57 7.54
N CYS A 77 4.62 -6.23 6.25
CA CYS A 77 5.02 -7.12 5.16
C CYS A 77 6.49 -7.53 5.25
N TRP A 78 7.36 -6.58 5.59
CA TRP A 78 8.78 -6.85 5.81
C TRP A 78 8.98 -7.80 6.99
N PHE A 79 8.31 -7.55 8.11
CA PHE A 79 8.40 -8.37 9.31
C PHE A 79 7.92 -9.80 9.06
N GLU A 80 6.83 -9.97 8.32
CA GLU A 80 6.22 -11.28 8.05
C GLU A 80 6.94 -12.06 6.94
N CYS A 81 7.83 -11.44 6.19
CA CYS A 81 8.56 -12.10 5.10
C CYS A 81 9.53 -13.15 5.70
N PRO A 82 9.37 -14.45 5.37
CA PRO A 82 10.19 -15.51 5.96
C PRO A 82 11.54 -15.72 5.29
N THR A 83 11.79 -15.06 4.15
CA THR A 83 13.03 -15.26 3.38
C THR A 83 14.25 -14.64 4.07
N ASP A 84 15.41 -15.24 3.88
CA ASP A 84 16.69 -14.72 4.36
C ASP A 84 17.73 -14.82 3.23
N PRO A 85 18.19 -13.70 2.64
CA PRO A 85 17.76 -12.32 2.91
C PRO A 85 16.28 -12.08 2.54
N LYS A 86 15.66 -11.09 3.18
CA LYS A 86 14.24 -10.80 2.96
C LYS A 86 13.97 -10.31 1.54
N ALA A 87 12.88 -10.79 0.95
CA ALA A 87 12.42 -10.32 -0.36
C ALA A 87 11.88 -8.89 -0.32
N ILE A 88 11.52 -8.41 0.86
CA ILE A 88 11.06 -7.04 1.06
C ILE A 88 12.11 -6.29 1.89
N GLU A 89 12.59 -5.18 1.33
CA GLU A 89 13.54 -4.27 1.97
C GLU A 89 12.82 -2.99 2.31
N VAL A 90 13.17 -2.36 3.45
CA VAL A 90 12.56 -1.10 3.87
C VAL A 90 13.60 0.02 3.78
N LYS A 91 13.25 1.08 3.07
CA LYS A 91 14.09 2.28 2.94
C LYS A 91 13.29 3.53 3.32
N LEU A 92 13.98 4.60 3.72
CA LEU A 92 13.33 5.88 3.94
C LEU A 92 12.72 6.39 2.64
N GLU A 93 11.51 6.96 2.72
CA GLU A 93 10.83 7.53 1.56
C GLU A 93 11.68 8.61 0.87
N THR A 94 12.41 9.40 1.64
CA THR A 94 13.30 10.45 1.12
C THR A 94 14.47 9.90 0.30
N ASP A 95 14.91 8.69 0.60
CA ASP A 95 16.04 8.05 -0.11
C ASP A 95 15.60 7.45 -1.45
N VAL A 96 14.32 7.17 -1.63
CA VAL A 96 13.77 6.61 -2.86
C VAL A 96 12.91 7.61 -3.64
N ALA A 97 12.60 8.76 -3.06
CA ALA A 97 11.87 9.82 -3.75
C ALA A 97 12.68 10.32 -4.95
N GLY A 98 12.10 10.26 -6.12
CA GLY A 98 12.76 10.62 -7.37
C GLY A 98 13.31 9.45 -8.18
N GLU A 99 13.17 8.24 -7.69
CA GLU A 99 13.46 7.03 -8.47
C GLU A 99 12.31 6.66 -9.41
#